data_569741e7707f1fdb705944a3c04a02cc
#
_entry.id   569741e7707f1fdb705944a3c04a02cc
#
_cell.length_a   1.000
_cell.length_b   1.000
_cell.length_c   1.000
_cell.angle_alpha   90.00
_cell.angle_beta   90.00
_cell.angle_gamma   90.00
#
_symmetry.space_group_name_H-M   'P 1'
#
loop_
_entity.id
_entity.type
_entity.pdbx_description
1 polymer ?
#
loop_
_entity_poly.entity_id
_entity_poly.type
_entity_poly.pdbx_seq_one_letter_code
_entity_poly.pdbx_strand_id
1 'polypeptide(L)'
;MTLIKSISGIRGTIGGKVGDNLTPVDAVKFASAYGTWLKNGNVNKKFKVVVGRDARISGPMIHNLVVNTLIGLGIDVVDLGLSTTPTVEVAVPLENADGGIILTASHNPKQWNALKLLNEKGEFLNGIEGEKILQIAEAEAFDFSDVDDLGEIFENDAYMDIHIDEVLNLPLVDIEAVKAAKFKVVVDGVNSSGGIIIPKLLELMGVEVVKLYCEPNGH
;
A
#
# COMPACT_ATOMS: atom_id res chain seq x y z
N MET A 1 11.08 7.91 20.99
CA MET A 1 11.10 8.09 19.51
C MET A 1 10.99 6.72 18.84
N THR A 2 9.96 6.51 18.03
CA THR A 2 9.74 5.25 17.26
C THR A 2 9.66 5.50 15.77
N LEU A 3 9.64 6.77 15.32
CA LEU A 3 9.60 7.11 13.90
C LEU A 3 10.90 6.70 13.23
N ILE A 4 10.81 5.74 12.33
CA ILE A 4 11.93 5.22 11.53
C ILE A 4 11.70 5.67 10.10
N LYS A 5 12.63 6.46 9.60
CA LYS A 5 12.68 6.91 8.21
C LYS A 5 13.71 6.04 7.48
N SER A 6 13.27 5.21 6.58
CA SER A 6 14.15 4.28 5.85
C SER A 6 13.81 4.25 4.37
N ILE A 7 14.69 3.67 3.58
CA ILE A 7 14.52 3.45 2.14
C ILE A 7 13.21 2.69 1.85
N SER A 8 12.86 1.73 2.70
CA SER A 8 11.63 0.92 2.55
C SER A 8 10.36 1.61 3.05
N GLY A 9 10.44 2.89 3.39
CA GLY A 9 9.30 3.69 3.85
C GLY A 9 9.46 4.26 5.24
N ILE A 10 8.40 4.89 5.69
CA ILE A 10 8.31 5.61 6.96
C ILE A 10 7.40 4.84 7.89
N ARG A 11 7.90 4.37 9.02
CA ARG A 11 7.15 3.58 10.00
C ARG A 11 7.31 4.13 11.41
N GLY A 12 6.28 3.96 12.23
CA GLY A 12 6.32 4.36 13.63
C GLY A 12 5.10 3.88 14.40
N THR A 13 5.12 4.07 15.72
CA THR A 13 3.92 3.88 16.54
C THR A 13 2.95 5.04 16.34
N ILE A 14 1.67 4.73 16.28
CA ILE A 14 0.61 5.73 16.10
C ILE A 14 0.44 6.56 17.38
N GLY A 15 0.30 7.87 17.21
CA GLY A 15 0.12 8.84 18.32
C GLY A 15 1.45 9.43 18.79
N GLY A 16 1.44 10.09 19.95
CA GLY A 16 2.62 10.72 20.52
C GLY A 16 2.95 12.08 19.91
N LYS A 17 4.24 12.40 19.77
CA LYS A 17 4.72 13.69 19.27
C LYS A 17 5.08 13.62 17.81
N VAL A 18 4.80 14.70 17.08
CA VAL A 18 5.23 14.91 15.67
C VAL A 18 6.75 14.76 15.58
N GLY A 19 7.20 14.00 14.60
CA GLY A 19 8.62 13.71 14.37
C GLY A 19 9.23 12.61 15.27
N ASP A 20 8.57 12.26 16.39
CA ASP A 20 9.00 11.17 17.27
C ASP A 20 8.25 9.85 16.99
N ASN A 21 7.03 9.96 16.47
CA ASN A 21 6.11 8.87 16.22
C ASN A 21 5.46 9.07 14.83
N LEU A 22 4.69 8.09 14.37
CA LEU A 22 3.87 8.27 13.16
C LEU A 22 2.54 8.92 13.55
N THR A 23 2.52 10.25 13.53
CA THR A 23 1.31 11.04 13.81
C THR A 23 0.57 11.38 12.51
N PRO A 24 -0.68 11.91 12.56
CA PRO A 24 -1.37 12.44 11.39
C PRO A 24 -0.55 13.47 10.60
N VAL A 25 0.20 14.34 11.30
CA VAL A 25 1.06 15.35 10.67
C VAL A 25 2.21 14.69 9.91
N ASP A 26 2.83 13.65 10.48
CA ASP A 26 3.90 12.90 9.81
C ASP A 26 3.36 12.17 8.58
N ALA A 27 2.16 11.58 8.64
CA ALA A 27 1.54 10.93 7.49
C ALA A 27 1.33 11.91 6.32
N VAL A 28 0.78 13.10 6.60
CA VAL A 28 0.63 14.17 5.60
C VAL A 28 1.97 14.62 5.07
N LYS A 29 2.95 14.88 5.94
CA LYS A 29 4.30 15.34 5.57
C LYS A 29 4.99 14.39 4.58
N PHE A 30 4.98 13.09 4.88
CA PHE A 30 5.65 12.10 4.02
C PHE A 30 4.87 11.77 2.76
N ALA A 31 3.54 11.79 2.79
CA ALA A 31 2.72 11.70 1.59
C ALA A 31 2.95 12.89 0.65
N SER A 32 3.05 14.11 1.21
CA SER A 32 3.38 15.33 0.46
C SER A 32 4.76 15.25 -0.18
N ALA A 33 5.75 14.79 0.57
CA ALA A 33 7.11 14.65 0.06
C ALA A 33 7.19 13.60 -1.08
N TYR A 34 6.50 12.47 -0.93
CA TYR A 34 6.45 11.45 -1.97
C TYR A 34 5.76 11.97 -3.24
N GLY A 35 4.58 12.59 -3.13
CA GLY A 35 3.88 13.14 -4.28
C GLY A 35 4.66 14.25 -4.99
N THR A 36 5.34 15.12 -4.23
CA THR A 36 6.23 16.15 -4.78
C THR A 36 7.43 15.53 -5.52
N TRP A 37 8.00 14.47 -4.96
CA TRP A 37 9.09 13.72 -5.62
C TRP A 37 8.63 13.10 -6.94
N LEU A 38 7.46 12.47 -6.99
CA LEU A 38 6.88 11.90 -8.21
C LEU A 38 6.69 12.97 -9.29
N LYS A 39 6.14 14.12 -8.94
CA LYS A 39 5.92 15.24 -9.89
C LYS A 39 7.24 15.77 -10.44
N ASN A 40 8.34 15.78 -9.66
CA ASN A 40 9.68 16.22 -10.04
C ASN A 40 9.68 17.52 -10.88
N GLY A 41 8.81 18.48 -10.49
CA GLY A 41 8.62 19.75 -11.19
C GLY A 41 7.89 19.67 -12.54
N ASN A 42 7.39 18.51 -12.96
CA ASN A 42 6.60 18.37 -14.19
C ASN A 42 5.14 18.73 -13.91
N VAL A 43 4.74 19.93 -14.31
CA VAL A 43 3.38 20.47 -14.13
C VAL A 43 2.42 20.09 -15.27
N ASN A 44 2.93 19.51 -16.36
CA ASN A 44 2.12 19.21 -17.55
C ASN A 44 1.62 17.77 -17.61
N LYS A 45 1.96 16.94 -16.62
CA LYS A 45 1.54 15.56 -16.54
C LYS A 45 0.54 15.37 -15.40
N LYS A 46 -0.57 14.69 -15.66
CA LYS A 46 -1.44 14.17 -14.61
C LYS A 46 -0.80 12.90 -14.06
N PHE A 47 -0.47 12.92 -12.79
CA PHE A 47 0.14 11.80 -12.07
C PHE A 47 -0.91 10.91 -11.44
N LYS A 48 -0.62 9.62 -11.30
CA LYS A 48 -1.50 8.62 -10.70
C LYS A 48 -0.72 7.79 -9.68
N VAL A 49 -1.31 7.53 -8.52
CA VAL A 49 -0.75 6.70 -7.46
C VAL A 49 -1.75 5.64 -7.02
N VAL A 50 -1.31 4.39 -6.91
CA VAL A 50 -2.11 3.31 -6.33
C VAL A 50 -1.94 3.32 -4.82
N VAL A 51 -3.03 3.23 -4.06
CA VAL A 51 -3.00 3.17 -2.59
C VAL A 51 -3.75 1.94 -2.11
N GLY A 52 -3.12 1.16 -1.21
CA GLY A 52 -3.76 0.05 -0.54
C GLY A 52 -3.32 -0.03 0.92
N ARG A 53 -4.09 -0.72 1.76
CA ARG A 53 -3.79 -0.87 3.18
C ARG A 53 -4.08 -2.26 3.72
N ASP A 54 -3.41 -2.62 4.81
CA ASP A 54 -3.82 -3.77 5.61
C ASP A 54 -5.00 -3.42 6.55
N ALA A 55 -5.42 -4.39 7.38
CA ALA A 55 -6.57 -4.21 8.27
C ALA A 55 -6.22 -3.56 9.62
N ARG A 56 -5.04 -2.98 9.80
CA ARG A 56 -4.66 -2.31 11.07
C ARG A 56 -5.69 -1.28 11.48
N ILE A 57 -5.99 -1.21 12.77
CA ILE A 57 -6.99 -0.31 13.35
C ILE A 57 -6.76 1.15 12.95
N SER A 58 -5.49 1.57 12.86
CA SER A 58 -5.11 2.92 12.40
C SER A 58 -5.18 3.10 10.88
N GLY A 59 -5.40 2.01 10.13
CA GLY A 59 -5.40 2.01 8.66
C GLY A 59 -6.33 3.06 8.06
N PRO A 60 -7.63 3.09 8.41
CA PRO A 60 -8.57 4.05 7.81
C PRO A 60 -8.17 5.52 8.05
N MET A 61 -7.66 5.85 9.25
CA MET A 61 -7.21 7.22 9.55
C MET A 61 -6.01 7.62 8.68
N ILE A 62 -4.96 6.79 8.66
CA ILE A 62 -3.75 7.08 7.86
C ILE A 62 -4.07 7.10 6.37
N HIS A 63 -4.90 6.19 5.90
CA HIS A 63 -5.34 6.10 4.52
C HIS A 63 -6.02 7.40 4.06
N ASN A 64 -7.02 7.89 4.81
CA ASN A 64 -7.72 9.12 4.48
C ASN A 64 -6.77 10.33 4.41
N LEU A 65 -5.80 10.41 5.33
CA LEU A 65 -4.80 11.49 5.31
C LEU A 65 -3.92 11.41 4.06
N VAL A 66 -3.41 10.22 3.73
CA VAL A 66 -2.55 10.00 2.57
C VAL A 66 -3.27 10.28 1.26
N VAL A 67 -4.46 9.70 1.07
CA VAL A 67 -5.27 9.88 -0.14
C VAL A 67 -5.61 11.35 -0.37
N ASN A 68 -6.16 12.03 0.65
CA ASN A 68 -6.50 13.44 0.50
C ASN A 68 -5.28 14.35 0.30
N THR A 69 -4.13 13.99 0.85
CA THR A 69 -2.87 14.71 0.59
C THR A 69 -2.45 14.60 -0.87
N LEU A 70 -2.52 13.40 -1.45
CA LEU A 70 -2.19 13.17 -2.87
C LEU A 70 -3.16 13.93 -3.78
N ILE A 71 -4.47 13.89 -3.48
CA ILE A 71 -5.49 14.68 -4.20
C ILE A 71 -5.15 16.17 -4.13
N GLY A 72 -4.78 16.68 -2.95
CA GLY A 72 -4.35 18.07 -2.77
C GLY A 72 -3.09 18.46 -3.56
N LEU A 73 -2.25 17.49 -3.92
CA LEU A 73 -1.09 17.68 -4.80
C LEU A 73 -1.44 17.58 -6.30
N GLY A 74 -2.73 17.39 -6.66
CA GLY A 74 -3.16 17.21 -8.04
C GLY A 74 -2.87 15.82 -8.61
N ILE A 75 -2.70 14.82 -7.74
CA ILE A 75 -2.39 13.44 -8.12
C ILE A 75 -3.66 12.61 -8.01
N ASP A 76 -3.98 11.87 -9.06
CA ASP A 76 -5.07 10.91 -9.07
C ASP A 76 -4.72 9.68 -8.21
N VAL A 77 -5.69 9.16 -7.50
CA VAL A 77 -5.52 8.01 -6.63
C VAL A 77 -6.40 6.85 -7.07
N VAL A 78 -5.79 5.70 -7.32
CA VAL A 78 -6.50 4.42 -7.42
C VAL A 78 -6.48 3.76 -6.05
N ASP A 79 -7.62 3.76 -5.39
CA ASP A 79 -7.78 3.19 -4.05
C ASP A 79 -8.21 1.73 -4.11
N LEU A 80 -7.35 0.84 -3.64
CA LEU A 80 -7.60 -0.60 -3.58
C LEU A 80 -8.27 -1.03 -2.27
N GLY A 81 -8.47 -0.11 -1.34
CA GLY A 81 -9.00 -0.43 -0.01
C GLY A 81 -8.12 -1.42 0.76
N LEU A 82 -8.74 -2.47 1.33
CA LEU A 82 -8.00 -3.58 1.96
C LEU A 82 -7.23 -4.36 0.89
N SER A 83 -5.91 -4.44 1.08
CA SER A 83 -5.03 -5.03 0.08
C SER A 83 -3.80 -5.66 0.74
N THR A 84 -3.05 -6.45 -0.01
CA THR A 84 -1.74 -6.95 0.43
C THR A 84 -0.62 -6.16 -0.25
N THR A 85 0.59 -6.21 0.32
CA THR A 85 1.76 -5.58 -0.30
C THR A 85 1.93 -6.00 -1.76
N PRO A 86 1.99 -7.30 -2.10
CA PRO A 86 2.16 -7.71 -3.51
C PRO A 86 0.97 -7.35 -4.40
N THR A 87 -0.24 -7.23 -3.86
CA THR A 87 -1.39 -6.77 -4.66
C THR A 87 -1.20 -5.33 -5.14
N VAL A 88 -0.70 -4.44 -4.26
CA VAL A 88 -0.40 -3.04 -4.66
C VAL A 88 0.77 -3.00 -5.65
N GLU A 89 1.83 -3.81 -5.42
CA GLU A 89 2.97 -3.93 -6.33
C GLU A 89 2.53 -4.35 -7.75
N VAL A 90 1.61 -5.31 -7.87
CA VAL A 90 1.02 -5.74 -9.14
C VAL A 90 0.13 -4.66 -9.76
N ALA A 91 -0.65 -3.95 -8.96
CA ALA A 91 -1.59 -2.94 -9.44
C ALA A 91 -0.89 -1.72 -10.07
N VAL A 92 0.27 -1.29 -9.54
CA VAL A 92 0.98 -0.10 -10.03
C VAL A 92 1.26 -0.17 -11.55
N PRO A 93 1.94 -1.19 -12.09
CA PRO A 93 2.17 -1.27 -13.54
C PRO A 93 0.90 -1.54 -14.34
N LEU A 94 -0.07 -2.31 -13.82
CA LEU A 94 -1.33 -2.58 -14.53
C LEU A 94 -2.19 -1.32 -14.70
N GLU A 95 -2.17 -0.42 -13.71
CA GLU A 95 -2.83 0.89 -13.79
C GLU A 95 -2.04 1.92 -14.59
N ASN A 96 -0.82 1.61 -15.04
CA ASN A 96 0.13 2.58 -15.58
C ASN A 96 0.30 3.76 -14.61
N ALA A 97 0.36 3.47 -13.32
CA ALA A 97 0.52 4.48 -12.28
C ALA A 97 2.00 4.89 -12.13
N ASP A 98 2.23 6.09 -11.66
CA ASP A 98 3.58 6.64 -11.46
C ASP A 98 4.24 6.11 -10.19
N GLY A 99 3.45 5.45 -9.33
CA GLY A 99 3.94 4.82 -8.13
C GLY A 99 2.81 4.28 -7.26
N GLY A 100 3.16 3.84 -6.04
CA GLY A 100 2.19 3.28 -5.10
C GLY A 100 2.56 3.54 -3.65
N ILE A 101 1.55 3.46 -2.79
CA ILE A 101 1.73 3.51 -1.33
C ILE A 101 0.99 2.33 -0.69
N ILE A 102 1.70 1.57 0.14
CA ILE A 102 1.12 0.51 0.94
C ILE A 102 1.15 0.92 2.41
N LEU A 103 -0.01 0.98 3.03
CA LEU A 103 -0.18 1.34 4.43
C LEU A 103 -0.20 0.07 5.29
N THR A 104 0.96 -0.34 5.76
CA THR A 104 1.15 -1.57 6.54
C THR A 104 2.46 -1.54 7.31
N ALA A 105 2.46 -2.01 8.54
CA ALA A 105 3.67 -2.24 9.31
C ALA A 105 4.06 -3.73 9.40
N SER A 106 3.56 -4.57 8.46
CA SER A 106 3.90 -6.00 8.34
C SER A 106 3.70 -6.75 9.67
N HIS A 107 4.77 -7.30 10.25
CA HIS A 107 4.78 -8.09 11.50
C HIS A 107 4.90 -7.26 12.77
N ASN A 108 5.00 -5.92 12.68
CA ASN A 108 5.06 -5.08 13.86
C ASN A 108 3.74 -5.15 14.65
N PRO A 109 3.77 -4.97 16.00
CA PRO A 109 2.56 -4.95 16.83
C PRO A 109 1.51 -3.93 16.38
N LYS A 110 0.27 -4.09 16.86
CA LYS A 110 -0.92 -3.34 16.40
C LYS A 110 -0.81 -1.81 16.49
N GLN A 111 0.01 -1.30 17.40
CA GLN A 111 0.25 0.15 17.55
C GLN A 111 1.14 0.76 16.46
N TRP A 112 1.77 -0.04 15.61
CA TRP A 112 2.59 0.42 14.50
C TRP A 112 1.77 0.59 13.24
N ASN A 113 2.18 1.55 12.39
CA ASN A 113 1.81 1.62 10.98
C ASN A 113 2.96 2.19 10.17
N ALA A 114 2.84 2.15 8.85
CA ALA A 114 3.86 2.70 7.96
C ALA A 114 3.27 3.10 6.61
N LEU A 115 3.98 4.01 5.94
CA LEU A 115 3.86 4.31 4.51
C LEU A 115 5.03 3.62 3.82
N LYS A 116 4.77 2.58 3.03
CA LYS A 116 5.76 1.94 2.16
C LYS A 116 5.58 2.50 0.75
N LEU A 117 6.64 2.99 0.15
CA LEU A 117 6.61 3.75 -1.09
C LEU A 117 7.16 2.93 -2.24
N LEU A 118 6.44 2.94 -3.37
CA LEU A 118 6.80 2.21 -4.58
C LEU A 118 7.08 3.18 -5.73
N ASN A 119 7.91 2.75 -6.68
CA ASN A 119 8.14 3.41 -7.95
C ASN A 119 7.09 3.00 -9.01
N GLU A 120 7.23 3.49 -10.23
CA GLU A 120 6.34 3.21 -11.37
C GLU A 120 6.33 1.73 -11.83
N LYS A 121 7.28 0.93 -11.37
CA LYS A 121 7.34 -0.51 -11.65
C LYS A 121 6.66 -1.37 -10.58
N GLY A 122 6.13 -0.74 -9.52
CA GLY A 122 5.62 -1.45 -8.36
C GLY A 122 6.73 -1.98 -7.43
N GLU A 123 7.97 -1.51 -7.57
CA GLU A 123 9.10 -1.90 -6.74
C GLU A 123 9.30 -0.91 -5.58
N PHE A 124 9.82 -1.39 -4.44
CA PHE A 124 10.23 -0.48 -3.39
C PHE A 124 11.30 0.51 -3.87
N LEU A 125 11.23 1.74 -3.38
CA LEU A 125 12.20 2.77 -3.70
C LEU A 125 13.64 2.33 -3.30
N ASN A 126 14.60 2.72 -4.12
CA ASN A 126 16.01 2.55 -3.80
C ASN A 126 16.52 3.66 -2.85
N GLY A 127 17.80 3.54 -2.40
CA GLY A 127 18.38 4.47 -1.44
C GLY A 127 18.41 5.91 -1.89
N ILE A 128 18.69 6.15 -3.16
CA ILE A 128 18.81 7.50 -3.73
C ILE A 128 17.43 8.18 -3.79
N GLU A 129 16.41 7.43 -4.19
CA GLU A 129 15.02 7.90 -4.25
C GLU A 129 14.48 8.22 -2.85
N GLY A 130 14.66 7.29 -1.91
CA GLY A 130 14.26 7.48 -0.52
C GLY A 130 14.93 8.69 0.13
N GLU A 131 16.22 8.91 -0.11
CA GLU A 131 16.95 10.07 0.41
C GLU A 131 16.39 11.39 -0.14
N LYS A 132 16.06 11.46 -1.43
CA LYS A 132 15.43 12.65 -2.03
C LYS A 132 14.10 12.98 -1.36
N ILE A 133 13.26 11.98 -1.12
CA ILE A 133 11.97 12.17 -0.44
C ILE A 133 12.18 12.69 0.99
N LEU A 134 13.17 12.15 1.72
CA LEU A 134 13.49 12.65 3.06
C LEU A 134 13.99 14.10 3.03
N GLN A 135 14.77 14.50 2.04
CA GLN A 135 15.22 15.90 1.86
C GLN A 135 14.03 16.82 1.57
N ILE A 136 13.09 16.42 0.70
CA ILE A 136 11.86 17.19 0.43
C ILE A 136 11.01 17.30 1.70
N ALA A 137 10.87 16.21 2.45
CA ALA A 137 10.15 16.22 3.72
C ALA A 137 10.78 17.15 4.76
N GLU A 138 12.12 17.18 4.86
CA GLU A 138 12.83 18.03 5.81
C GLU A 138 12.70 19.52 5.45
N ALA A 139 12.80 19.82 4.17
CA ALA A 139 12.66 21.18 3.65
C ALA A 139 11.20 21.67 3.63
N GLU A 140 10.21 20.78 3.81
CA GLU A 140 8.77 21.04 3.66
C GLU A 140 8.44 21.75 2.33
N ALA A 141 9.23 21.46 1.29
CA ALA A 141 9.11 22.06 -0.04
C ALA A 141 8.00 21.34 -0.85
N PHE A 142 6.76 21.48 -0.40
CA PHE A 142 5.57 20.91 -1.03
C PHE A 142 4.88 21.97 -1.89
N ASP A 143 4.38 21.55 -3.06
CA ASP A 143 3.65 22.39 -3.99
C ASP A 143 2.27 21.77 -4.24
N PHE A 144 1.26 22.25 -3.50
CA PHE A 144 -0.12 21.83 -3.64
C PHE A 144 -0.77 22.52 -4.84
N SER A 145 -1.72 21.81 -5.44
CA SER A 145 -2.45 22.28 -6.61
C SER A 145 -3.55 23.28 -6.24
N ASP A 146 -3.89 24.13 -7.20
CA ASP A 146 -5.09 24.98 -7.11
C ASP A 146 -6.35 24.12 -7.20
N VAL A 147 -7.50 24.71 -6.84
CA VAL A 147 -8.79 24.00 -6.73
C VAL A 147 -9.23 23.34 -8.03
N ASP A 148 -8.89 23.91 -9.17
CA ASP A 148 -9.25 23.40 -10.50
C ASP A 148 -8.33 22.25 -10.96
N ASP A 149 -7.19 22.03 -10.29
CA ASP A 149 -6.17 21.03 -10.63
C ASP A 149 -6.05 19.92 -9.58
N LEU A 150 -7.03 19.80 -8.67
CA LEU A 150 -7.06 18.73 -7.69
C LEU A 150 -7.07 17.33 -8.36
N GLY A 151 -6.51 16.34 -7.69
CA GLY A 151 -6.60 14.94 -8.11
C GLY A 151 -8.01 14.37 -7.89
N GLU A 152 -8.26 13.22 -8.50
CA GLU A 152 -9.48 12.46 -8.34
C GLU A 152 -9.20 11.11 -7.66
N ILE A 153 -10.22 10.53 -7.02
CA ILE A 153 -10.14 9.19 -6.44
C ILE A 153 -10.95 8.20 -7.29
N PHE A 154 -10.34 7.04 -7.58
CA PHE A 154 -10.96 5.92 -8.28
C PHE A 154 -10.88 4.69 -7.39
N GLU A 155 -12.01 4.24 -6.86
CA GLU A 155 -12.07 3.02 -6.06
C GLU A 155 -12.04 1.79 -6.97
N ASN A 156 -11.17 0.80 -6.64
CA ASN A 156 -11.08 -0.46 -7.37
C ASN A 156 -10.77 -1.61 -6.40
N ASP A 157 -11.79 -2.29 -5.95
CA ASP A 157 -11.71 -3.42 -5.02
C ASP A 157 -11.43 -4.79 -5.69
N ALA A 158 -11.35 -4.82 -7.03
CA ALA A 158 -11.14 -6.05 -7.79
C ALA A 158 -9.67 -6.52 -7.79
N TYR A 159 -8.72 -5.72 -7.32
CA TYR A 159 -7.29 -6.03 -7.47
C TYR A 159 -6.81 -7.28 -6.72
N MET A 160 -7.47 -7.68 -5.65
CA MET A 160 -7.13 -8.98 -5.04
C MET A 160 -7.45 -10.15 -5.98
N ASP A 161 -8.54 -10.07 -6.73
CA ASP A 161 -8.93 -11.08 -7.70
C ASP A 161 -8.04 -11.05 -8.94
N ILE A 162 -7.74 -9.87 -9.46
CA ILE A 162 -6.79 -9.69 -10.55
C ILE A 162 -5.42 -10.28 -10.18
N HIS A 163 -4.93 -10.02 -8.98
CA HIS A 163 -3.66 -10.57 -8.49
C HIS A 163 -3.71 -12.11 -8.37
N ILE A 164 -4.83 -12.68 -7.90
CA ILE A 164 -5.03 -14.12 -7.86
C ILE A 164 -4.96 -14.71 -9.28
N ASP A 165 -5.65 -14.09 -10.23
CA ASP A 165 -5.65 -14.53 -11.62
C ASP A 165 -4.23 -14.48 -12.24
N GLU A 166 -3.47 -13.41 -11.98
CA GLU A 166 -2.06 -13.31 -12.38
C GLU A 166 -1.22 -14.47 -11.81
N VAL A 167 -1.39 -14.80 -10.53
CA VAL A 167 -0.68 -15.93 -9.89
C VAL A 167 -1.08 -17.26 -10.52
N LEU A 168 -2.37 -17.49 -10.75
CA LEU A 168 -2.87 -18.75 -11.32
C LEU A 168 -2.43 -18.95 -12.78
N ASN A 169 -2.18 -17.87 -13.51
CA ASN A 169 -1.72 -17.89 -14.89
C ASN A 169 -0.19 -18.00 -15.05
N LEU A 170 0.57 -17.99 -13.94
CA LEU A 170 2.03 -18.16 -14.03
C LEU A 170 2.39 -19.55 -14.61
N PRO A 171 3.33 -19.62 -15.57
CA PRO A 171 3.70 -20.88 -16.22
C PRO A 171 4.23 -21.98 -15.27
N LEU A 172 4.69 -21.59 -14.08
CA LEU A 172 5.21 -22.52 -13.06
C LEU A 172 4.14 -22.99 -12.08
N VAL A 173 2.91 -22.49 -12.16
CA VAL A 173 1.79 -22.89 -11.30
C VAL A 173 1.00 -24.00 -11.98
N ASP A 174 1.18 -25.25 -11.51
CA ASP A 174 0.47 -26.41 -11.98
C ASP A 174 -0.75 -26.68 -11.10
N ILE A 175 -1.89 -26.08 -11.44
CA ILE A 175 -3.14 -26.20 -10.69
C ILE A 175 -3.64 -27.65 -10.64
N GLU A 176 -3.46 -28.41 -11.72
CA GLU A 176 -3.94 -29.80 -11.77
C GLU A 176 -3.11 -30.72 -10.85
N ALA A 177 -1.80 -30.50 -10.78
CA ALA A 177 -0.94 -31.18 -9.82
C ALA A 177 -1.34 -30.85 -8.37
N VAL A 178 -1.64 -29.58 -8.06
CA VAL A 178 -2.10 -29.16 -6.73
C VAL A 178 -3.43 -29.80 -6.37
N LYS A 179 -4.42 -29.81 -7.28
CA LYS A 179 -5.71 -30.48 -7.08
C LYS A 179 -5.56 -31.99 -6.85
N ALA A 180 -4.69 -32.63 -7.62
CA ALA A 180 -4.44 -34.08 -7.49
C ALA A 180 -3.80 -34.45 -6.16
N ALA A 181 -3.00 -33.57 -5.58
CA ALA A 181 -2.33 -33.76 -4.30
C ALA A 181 -3.28 -33.75 -3.08
N LYS A 182 -4.49 -33.19 -3.24
CA LYS A 182 -5.53 -33.11 -2.19
C LYS A 182 -5.00 -32.50 -0.88
N PHE A 183 -4.28 -31.41 -0.98
CA PHE A 183 -3.74 -30.72 0.19
C PHE A 183 -4.85 -30.22 1.11
N LYS A 184 -4.56 -30.27 2.41
CA LYS A 184 -5.31 -29.59 3.46
C LYS A 184 -4.38 -28.60 4.15
N VAL A 185 -4.73 -27.32 4.12
CA VAL A 185 -3.89 -26.21 4.60
C VAL A 185 -4.64 -25.43 5.68
N VAL A 186 -3.94 -25.09 6.75
CA VAL A 186 -4.41 -24.13 7.75
C VAL A 186 -3.83 -22.77 7.40
N VAL A 187 -4.71 -21.77 7.26
CA VAL A 187 -4.33 -20.37 7.00
C VAL A 187 -4.65 -19.55 8.24
N ASP A 188 -3.62 -18.99 8.88
CA ASP A 188 -3.78 -17.96 9.91
C ASP A 188 -3.62 -16.59 9.25
N GLY A 189 -4.74 -15.86 9.13
CA GLY A 189 -4.80 -14.54 8.50
C GLY A 189 -4.42 -13.38 9.41
N VAL A 190 -4.08 -13.66 10.66
CA VAL A 190 -3.77 -12.66 11.72
C VAL A 190 -4.74 -11.47 11.75
N ASN A 191 -6.01 -11.76 11.47
CA ASN A 191 -7.10 -10.77 11.34
C ASN A 191 -6.77 -9.60 10.39
N SER A 192 -6.09 -9.90 9.28
CA SER A 192 -5.68 -8.90 8.29
C SER A 192 -5.99 -9.33 6.84
N SER A 193 -5.55 -8.54 5.88
CA SER A 193 -5.83 -8.71 4.43
C SER A 193 -5.34 -10.05 3.86
N GLY A 194 -4.31 -10.67 4.45
CA GLY A 194 -3.89 -12.03 4.11
C GLY A 194 -4.99 -13.08 4.29
N GLY A 195 -5.89 -12.88 5.27
CA GLY A 195 -7.06 -13.73 5.51
C GLY A 195 -8.14 -13.64 4.42
N ILE A 196 -8.09 -12.64 3.56
CA ILE A 196 -8.99 -12.50 2.41
C ILE A 196 -8.41 -13.25 1.20
N ILE A 197 -7.20 -12.88 0.79
CA ILE A 197 -6.63 -13.32 -0.48
C ILE A 197 -6.12 -14.77 -0.45
N ILE A 198 -5.42 -15.20 0.63
CA ILE A 198 -4.78 -16.51 0.67
C ILE A 198 -5.77 -17.67 0.70
N PRO A 199 -6.85 -17.66 1.54
CA PRO A 199 -7.87 -18.68 1.45
C PRO A 199 -8.49 -18.80 0.07
N LYS A 200 -8.84 -17.66 -0.56
CA LYS A 200 -9.45 -17.62 -1.88
C LYS A 200 -8.55 -18.23 -2.96
N LEU A 201 -7.27 -17.85 -2.98
CA LEU A 201 -6.27 -18.42 -3.89
C LEU A 201 -6.17 -19.93 -3.74
N LEU A 202 -6.02 -20.42 -2.52
CA LEU A 202 -5.87 -21.86 -2.25
C LEU A 202 -7.14 -22.66 -2.60
N GLU A 203 -8.31 -22.11 -2.30
CA GLU A 203 -9.61 -22.73 -2.65
C GLU A 203 -9.77 -22.85 -4.19
N LEU A 204 -9.35 -21.83 -4.96
CA LEU A 204 -9.33 -21.87 -6.43
C LEU A 204 -8.36 -22.93 -6.98
N MET A 205 -7.27 -23.20 -6.27
CA MET A 205 -6.33 -24.26 -6.58
C MET A 205 -6.82 -25.66 -6.14
N GLY A 206 -8.04 -25.77 -5.57
CA GLY A 206 -8.62 -27.05 -5.13
C GLY A 206 -8.08 -27.56 -3.80
N VAL A 207 -7.50 -26.69 -2.98
CA VAL A 207 -6.99 -27.02 -1.63
C VAL A 207 -8.12 -26.96 -0.61
N GLU A 208 -8.19 -27.90 0.33
CA GLU A 208 -9.05 -27.81 1.52
C GLU A 208 -8.45 -26.83 2.52
N VAL A 209 -9.14 -25.69 2.79
CA VAL A 209 -8.63 -24.63 3.64
C VAL A 209 -9.35 -24.60 5.00
N VAL A 210 -8.56 -24.60 6.06
CA VAL A 210 -9.01 -24.30 7.43
C VAL A 210 -8.61 -22.87 7.76
N LYS A 211 -9.60 -22.00 7.94
CA LYS A 211 -9.39 -20.54 8.17
C LYS A 211 -9.28 -20.26 9.67
N LEU A 212 -8.19 -19.64 10.10
CA LEU A 212 -7.98 -19.09 11.44
C LEU A 212 -7.72 -17.59 11.34
N TYR A 213 -8.37 -16.79 12.18
CA TYR A 213 -8.17 -15.34 12.25
C TYR A 213 -8.17 -14.65 10.86
N CYS A 214 -9.10 -15.05 9.99
CA CYS A 214 -9.21 -14.53 8.63
C CYS A 214 -10.19 -13.36 8.50
N GLU A 215 -10.80 -12.90 9.58
CA GLU A 215 -11.64 -11.70 9.58
C GLU A 215 -10.74 -10.45 9.62
N PRO A 216 -10.81 -9.52 8.63
CA PRO A 216 -9.88 -8.41 8.53
C PRO A 216 -10.26 -7.24 9.46
N ASN A 217 -10.29 -7.48 10.77
CA ASN A 217 -10.67 -6.50 11.79
C ASN A 217 -9.46 -5.85 12.50
N GLY A 218 -8.23 -6.33 12.27
CA GLY A 218 -6.98 -5.75 12.76
C GLY A 218 -6.67 -5.98 14.24
N HIS A 219 -7.38 -6.89 14.92
CA HIS A 219 -7.22 -7.20 16.36
C HIS A 219 -6.39 -8.44 16.63
#